data_9bf58b839c9dbf2323df408ed0c9d222
#
_entry.id   9bf58b839c9dbf2323df408ed0c9d222
#
_cell.length_a   1.000
_cell.length_b   1.000
_cell.length_c   1.000
_cell.angle_alpha   90.00
_cell.angle_beta   90.00
_cell.angle_gamma   90.00
#
_symmetry.space_group_name_H-M   'P 1'
#
loop_
_entity.id
_entity.type
_entity.pdbx_description
1 polymer ?
#
loop_
_entity_poly.entity_id
_entity_poly.type
_entity_poly.pdbx_seq_one_letter_code
_entity_poly.pdbx_strand_id
1 'polypeptide(L)'
;LVPAGTTGESPTLTHEEHERVIELCVKESSGKLPVFAGTGSNSTKEAISLTTHAEKIGANGALVVTPYYNKPTQEGLYQHYKAINDKCGIPIIIYNIPGRSVVDMSVDTMAKLFELKNIIGVKDATGDLNRVDQTLKKMGKDFIQLTGNDDNALEFNRRGGVGAISVTANIAPKLCSEFQKFSIKSDEKSQLQSEKLDKVLQPLHYSMFVESNPSPVKYAAKLLNLCDDNVRLPLVKVT
;
A
#
# COMPACT_ATOMS: atom_id res chain seq x y z
N LEU A 1 7.18 4.79 -5.65
CA LEU A 1 5.86 5.31 -6.02
C LEU A 1 4.84 4.18 -6.05
N VAL A 2 3.56 4.48 -5.72
CA VAL A 2 2.48 3.49 -5.75
C VAL A 2 1.29 4.09 -6.53
N PRO A 3 1.34 4.11 -7.88
CA PRO A 3 0.22 4.56 -8.70
C PRO A 3 -0.96 3.60 -8.64
N ALA A 4 -2.16 4.12 -8.91
CA ALA A 4 -3.40 3.35 -8.95
C ALA A 4 -3.69 2.52 -7.67
N GLY A 5 -3.23 3.00 -6.50
CA GLY A 5 -3.71 2.51 -5.21
C GLY A 5 -5.07 3.12 -4.83
N THR A 6 -5.54 2.87 -3.60
CA THR A 6 -6.80 3.44 -3.08
C THR A 6 -6.82 4.96 -3.16
N THR A 7 -5.74 5.62 -2.69
CA THR A 7 -5.58 7.08 -2.75
C THR A 7 -5.48 7.59 -4.18
N GLY A 8 -4.98 6.77 -5.10
CA GLY A 8 -4.92 7.06 -6.55
C GLY A 8 -6.24 6.82 -7.30
N GLU A 9 -7.35 6.67 -6.60
CA GLU A 9 -8.72 6.55 -7.16
C GLU A 9 -8.90 5.40 -8.16
N SER A 10 -8.10 4.33 -8.02
CA SER A 10 -8.14 3.15 -8.90
C SER A 10 -9.56 2.65 -9.24
N PRO A 11 -10.54 2.57 -8.30
CA PRO A 11 -11.86 2.03 -8.60
C PRO A 11 -12.69 2.84 -9.61
N THR A 12 -12.33 4.09 -9.88
CA THR A 12 -13.09 5.00 -10.76
C THR A 12 -12.33 5.37 -12.04
N LEU A 13 -11.16 4.76 -12.26
CA LEU A 13 -10.43 4.83 -13.52
C LEU A 13 -10.99 3.78 -14.50
N THR A 14 -11.05 4.12 -15.78
CA THR A 14 -11.20 3.08 -16.83
C THR A 14 -9.92 2.23 -16.87
N HIS A 15 -9.96 1.08 -17.54
CA HIS A 15 -8.75 0.25 -17.69
C HIS A 15 -7.64 1.01 -18.42
N GLU A 16 -7.97 1.75 -19.47
CA GLU A 16 -7.02 2.55 -20.23
C GLU A 16 -6.41 3.68 -19.39
N GLU A 17 -7.22 4.36 -18.57
CA GLU A 17 -6.74 5.39 -17.64
C GLU A 17 -5.84 4.78 -16.57
N HIS A 18 -6.21 3.63 -16.00
CA HIS A 18 -5.44 2.91 -15.00
C HIS A 18 -4.06 2.53 -15.55
N GLU A 19 -4.02 1.90 -16.71
CA GLU A 19 -2.79 1.54 -17.42
C GLU A 19 -1.94 2.77 -17.73
N ARG A 20 -2.56 3.84 -18.21
CA ARG A 20 -1.88 5.08 -18.54
C ARG A 20 -1.24 5.78 -17.35
N VAL A 21 -1.89 5.79 -16.20
CA VAL A 21 -1.33 6.36 -14.95
C VAL A 21 -0.07 5.60 -14.55
N ILE A 22 -0.09 4.27 -14.62
CA ILE A 22 1.08 3.45 -14.27
C ILE A 22 2.23 3.69 -15.26
N GLU A 23 1.96 3.71 -16.58
CA GLU A 23 2.95 4.05 -17.60
C GLU A 23 3.64 5.38 -17.35
N LEU A 24 2.85 6.42 -17.06
CA LEU A 24 3.38 7.76 -16.76
C LEU A 24 4.28 7.73 -15.52
N CYS A 25 3.87 7.03 -14.44
CA CYS A 25 4.69 6.91 -13.24
C CYS A 25 6.00 6.17 -13.49
N VAL A 26 5.99 5.09 -14.25
CA VAL A 26 7.20 4.35 -14.63
C VAL A 26 8.13 5.24 -15.47
N LYS A 27 7.59 5.91 -16.48
CA LYS A 27 8.34 6.82 -17.34
C LYS A 27 8.97 7.98 -16.56
N GLU A 28 8.17 8.69 -15.75
CA GLU A 28 8.65 9.88 -15.02
C GLU A 28 9.58 9.52 -13.86
N SER A 29 9.44 8.34 -13.25
CA SER A 29 10.40 7.87 -12.25
C SER A 29 11.79 7.67 -12.83
N SER A 30 11.87 7.32 -14.13
CA SER A 30 13.12 7.13 -14.88
C SER A 30 14.16 6.27 -14.13
N GLY A 31 13.70 5.25 -13.38
CA GLY A 31 14.53 4.41 -12.54
C GLY A 31 15.07 5.03 -11.25
N LYS A 32 14.76 6.31 -10.96
CA LYS A 32 15.20 6.99 -9.73
C LYS A 32 14.47 6.51 -8.49
N LEU A 33 13.19 6.11 -8.66
CA LEU A 33 12.35 5.60 -7.58
C LEU A 33 11.66 4.31 -8.06
N PRO A 34 11.56 3.29 -7.21
CA PRO A 34 10.80 2.09 -7.57
C PRO A 34 9.31 2.42 -7.71
N VAL A 35 8.66 1.76 -8.67
CA VAL A 35 7.22 1.87 -8.93
C VAL A 35 6.55 0.52 -8.64
N PHE A 36 5.68 0.49 -7.64
CA PHE A 36 4.81 -0.64 -7.32
C PHE A 36 3.39 -0.30 -7.77
N ALA A 37 2.93 -0.90 -8.85
CA ALA A 37 1.63 -0.60 -9.42
C ALA A 37 0.49 -1.22 -8.60
N GLY A 38 -0.56 -0.46 -8.30
CA GLY A 38 -1.80 -1.02 -7.75
C GLY A 38 -2.53 -1.81 -8.85
N THR A 39 -2.59 -3.14 -8.72
CA THR A 39 -3.14 -4.02 -9.76
C THR A 39 -4.19 -5.01 -9.23
N GLY A 40 -4.58 -4.86 -7.95
CA GLY A 40 -5.57 -5.73 -7.34
C GLY A 40 -6.99 -5.52 -7.86
N SER A 41 -7.73 -6.61 -7.95
CA SER A 41 -9.15 -6.64 -8.30
C SER A 41 -9.85 -7.78 -7.55
N ASN A 42 -11.18 -7.70 -7.43
CA ASN A 42 -11.99 -8.82 -6.97
C ASN A 42 -12.27 -9.87 -8.06
N SER A 43 -11.78 -9.63 -9.28
CA SER A 43 -11.71 -10.59 -10.38
C SER A 43 -10.27 -11.03 -10.58
N THR A 44 -9.99 -12.33 -10.40
CA THR A 44 -8.64 -12.89 -10.61
C THR A 44 -8.13 -12.65 -12.03
N LYS A 45 -9.02 -12.76 -13.04
CA LYS A 45 -8.68 -12.50 -14.43
C LYS A 45 -8.24 -11.05 -14.66
N GLU A 46 -8.93 -10.09 -14.06
CA GLU A 46 -8.61 -8.67 -14.16
C GLU A 46 -7.30 -8.35 -13.43
N ALA A 47 -7.11 -8.87 -12.20
CA ALA A 47 -5.86 -8.70 -11.46
C ALA A 47 -4.64 -9.25 -12.22
N ILE A 48 -4.78 -10.39 -12.90
CA ILE A 48 -3.73 -10.93 -13.79
C ILE A 48 -3.47 -9.97 -14.96
N SER A 49 -4.51 -9.46 -15.62
CA SER A 49 -4.37 -8.54 -16.75
C SER A 49 -3.61 -7.28 -16.36
N LEU A 50 -4.03 -6.62 -15.27
CA LEU A 50 -3.41 -5.40 -14.75
C LEU A 50 -1.96 -5.65 -14.30
N THR A 51 -1.69 -6.78 -13.62
CA THR A 51 -0.33 -7.10 -13.18
C THR A 51 0.60 -7.42 -14.35
N THR A 52 0.10 -8.13 -15.36
CA THR A 52 0.86 -8.42 -16.60
C THR A 52 1.17 -7.14 -17.37
N HIS A 53 0.22 -6.21 -17.44
CA HIS A 53 0.48 -4.90 -18.04
C HIS A 53 1.57 -4.14 -17.27
N ALA A 54 1.47 -4.07 -15.94
CA ALA A 54 2.47 -3.40 -15.10
C ALA A 54 3.88 -4.00 -15.28
N GLU A 55 3.98 -5.33 -15.37
CA GLU A 55 5.24 -6.02 -15.70
C GLU A 55 5.79 -5.61 -17.05
N LYS A 56 4.95 -5.63 -18.09
CA LYS A 56 5.33 -5.31 -19.48
C LYS A 56 5.88 -3.90 -19.63
N ILE A 57 5.36 -2.94 -18.89
CA ILE A 57 5.82 -1.54 -18.94
C ILE A 57 6.99 -1.24 -18.00
N GLY A 58 7.51 -2.24 -17.28
CA GLY A 58 8.70 -2.12 -16.46
C GLY A 58 8.45 -1.60 -15.04
N ALA A 59 7.25 -1.79 -14.46
CA ALA A 59 7.05 -1.58 -13.03
C ALA A 59 7.95 -2.52 -12.21
N ASN A 60 8.41 -2.05 -11.06
CA ASN A 60 9.31 -2.82 -10.17
C ASN A 60 8.57 -3.87 -9.33
N GLY A 61 7.25 -3.78 -9.25
CA GLY A 61 6.39 -4.72 -8.55
C GLY A 61 4.93 -4.32 -8.60
N ALA A 62 4.10 -5.15 -8.00
CA ALA A 62 2.66 -4.97 -7.91
C ALA A 62 2.20 -4.90 -6.45
N LEU A 63 1.28 -3.99 -6.15
CA LEU A 63 0.53 -3.95 -4.91
C LEU A 63 -0.88 -4.49 -5.21
N VAL A 64 -1.17 -5.69 -4.71
CA VAL A 64 -2.41 -6.40 -5.01
C VAL A 64 -3.31 -6.42 -3.78
N VAL A 65 -4.43 -5.68 -3.82
CA VAL A 65 -5.42 -5.72 -2.74
C VAL A 65 -6.16 -7.05 -2.73
N THR A 66 -6.49 -7.55 -1.53
CA THR A 66 -7.36 -8.72 -1.38
C THR A 66 -8.70 -8.49 -2.08
N PRO A 67 -9.28 -9.53 -2.74
CA PRO A 67 -10.59 -9.39 -3.35
C PRO A 67 -11.63 -8.85 -2.38
N TYR A 68 -12.30 -7.80 -2.79
CA TYR A 68 -13.35 -7.09 -2.03
C TYR A 68 -14.73 -7.47 -2.55
N TYR A 69 -15.77 -7.28 -1.74
CA TYR A 69 -17.18 -7.51 -2.07
C TYR A 69 -17.59 -9.00 -2.14
N ASN A 70 -16.92 -9.84 -2.96
CA ASN A 70 -17.27 -11.24 -3.19
C ASN A 70 -16.77 -12.22 -2.10
N LYS A 71 -16.07 -11.74 -1.08
CA LYS A 71 -15.71 -12.44 0.17
C LYS A 71 -15.13 -13.85 -0.01
N PRO A 72 -14.00 -14.01 -0.68
CA PRO A 72 -13.38 -15.32 -0.81
C PRO A 72 -12.96 -15.89 0.57
N THR A 73 -12.94 -17.22 0.67
CA THR A 73 -12.33 -17.92 1.81
C THR A 73 -10.81 -17.79 1.80
N GLN A 74 -10.12 -18.23 2.85
CA GLN A 74 -8.64 -18.24 2.89
C GLN A 74 -8.06 -19.07 1.73
N GLU A 75 -8.68 -20.19 1.37
CA GLU A 75 -8.29 -20.97 0.20
C GLU A 75 -8.53 -20.18 -1.11
N GLY A 76 -9.66 -19.49 -1.22
CA GLY A 76 -9.93 -18.61 -2.36
C GLY A 76 -8.90 -17.49 -2.50
N LEU A 77 -8.46 -16.89 -1.38
CA LEU A 77 -7.37 -15.90 -1.35
C LEU A 77 -6.06 -16.53 -1.84
N TYR A 78 -5.70 -17.71 -1.33
CA TYR A 78 -4.50 -18.41 -1.76
C TYR A 78 -4.51 -18.68 -3.27
N GLN A 79 -5.60 -19.24 -3.80
CA GLN A 79 -5.72 -19.54 -5.23
C GLN A 79 -5.69 -18.27 -6.11
N HIS A 80 -6.29 -17.18 -5.64
CA HIS A 80 -6.25 -15.87 -6.32
C HIS A 80 -4.81 -15.37 -6.50
N TYR A 81 -4.05 -15.27 -5.41
CA TYR A 81 -2.66 -14.79 -5.46
C TYR A 81 -1.73 -15.79 -6.17
N LYS A 82 -1.97 -17.08 -5.99
CA LYS A 82 -1.23 -18.12 -6.74
C LYS A 82 -1.41 -17.96 -8.23
N ALA A 83 -2.64 -17.74 -8.71
CA ALA A 83 -2.92 -17.57 -10.13
C ALA A 83 -2.23 -16.31 -10.70
N ILE A 84 -2.14 -15.22 -9.93
CA ILE A 84 -1.39 -14.01 -10.32
C ILE A 84 0.11 -14.33 -10.35
N ASN A 85 0.65 -14.93 -9.29
CA ASN A 85 2.05 -15.34 -9.21
C ASN A 85 2.50 -16.22 -10.38
N ASP A 86 1.65 -17.17 -10.79
CA ASP A 86 1.97 -18.12 -11.86
C ASP A 86 1.95 -17.50 -13.27
N LYS A 87 1.37 -16.31 -13.41
CA LYS A 87 1.22 -15.59 -14.69
C LYS A 87 2.14 -14.38 -14.84
N CYS A 88 2.67 -13.86 -13.74
CA CYS A 88 3.47 -12.64 -13.72
C CYS A 88 4.82 -12.91 -13.06
N GLY A 89 5.86 -12.27 -13.55
CA GLY A 89 7.25 -12.44 -13.06
C GLY A 89 7.74 -11.33 -12.12
N ILE A 90 6.93 -10.30 -11.86
CA ILE A 90 7.31 -9.19 -10.99
C ILE A 90 6.98 -9.46 -9.51
N PRO A 91 7.73 -8.86 -8.57
CA PRO A 91 7.44 -8.93 -7.15
C PRO A 91 6.01 -8.46 -6.80
N ILE A 92 5.35 -9.19 -5.91
CA ILE A 92 3.98 -8.90 -5.46
C ILE A 92 3.99 -8.61 -3.97
N ILE A 93 3.44 -7.46 -3.58
CA ILE A 93 3.08 -7.12 -2.20
C ILE A 93 1.58 -7.32 -2.03
N ILE A 94 1.20 -8.18 -1.10
CA ILE A 94 -0.19 -8.38 -0.70
C ILE A 94 -0.69 -7.10 -0.03
N TYR A 95 -1.90 -6.64 -0.37
CA TYR A 95 -2.53 -5.54 0.35
C TYR A 95 -3.74 -6.05 1.12
N ASN A 96 -3.58 -6.17 2.44
CA ASN A 96 -4.63 -6.63 3.35
C ASN A 96 -5.27 -5.44 4.06
N ILE A 97 -6.52 -5.14 3.71
CA ILE A 97 -7.29 -4.00 4.25
C ILE A 97 -8.75 -4.42 4.55
N PRO A 98 -8.99 -5.16 5.63
CA PRO A 98 -10.32 -5.69 5.94
C PRO A 98 -11.38 -4.61 6.18
N GLY A 99 -10.99 -3.41 6.62
CA GLY A 99 -11.89 -2.26 6.74
C GLY A 99 -12.54 -1.80 5.42
N ARG A 100 -11.96 -2.15 4.27
CA ARG A 100 -12.51 -1.86 2.93
C ARG A 100 -12.91 -3.13 2.17
N SER A 101 -12.10 -4.18 2.25
CA SER A 101 -12.34 -5.44 1.52
C SER A 101 -13.29 -6.38 2.24
N VAL A 102 -13.55 -6.17 3.53
CA VAL A 102 -14.30 -7.06 4.45
C VAL A 102 -13.57 -8.38 4.71
N VAL A 103 -12.68 -8.80 3.82
CA VAL A 103 -11.90 -10.03 3.96
C VAL A 103 -10.57 -9.73 4.64
N ASP A 104 -10.23 -10.49 5.67
CA ASP A 104 -8.93 -10.45 6.35
C ASP A 104 -8.13 -11.71 6.02
N MET A 105 -6.97 -11.53 5.39
CA MET A 105 -6.06 -12.63 5.10
C MET A 105 -5.29 -13.02 6.36
N SER A 106 -5.38 -14.28 6.76
CA SER A 106 -4.66 -14.78 7.93
C SER A 106 -3.14 -14.81 7.71
N VAL A 107 -2.37 -14.72 8.80
CA VAL A 107 -0.91 -14.90 8.77
C VAL A 107 -0.53 -16.27 8.21
N ASP A 108 -1.34 -17.30 8.46
CA ASP A 108 -1.12 -18.64 7.90
C ASP A 108 -1.26 -18.69 6.38
N THR A 109 -2.24 -17.98 5.84
CA THR A 109 -2.43 -17.86 4.38
C THR A 109 -1.27 -17.08 3.76
N MET A 110 -0.83 -15.98 4.39
CA MET A 110 0.34 -15.23 3.93
C MET A 110 1.61 -16.08 3.93
N ALA A 111 1.81 -16.90 4.97
CA ALA A 111 2.97 -17.79 5.04
C ALA A 111 3.00 -18.82 3.89
N LYS A 112 1.85 -19.41 3.55
CA LYS A 112 1.74 -20.30 2.38
C LYS A 112 2.01 -19.56 1.07
N LEU A 113 1.54 -18.32 0.96
CA LEU A 113 1.79 -17.48 -0.22
C LEU A 113 3.26 -17.09 -0.35
N PHE A 114 3.97 -16.87 0.76
CA PHE A 114 5.39 -16.53 0.75
C PHE A 114 6.30 -17.66 0.23
N GLU A 115 5.81 -18.90 0.19
CA GLU A 115 6.49 -20.01 -0.49
C GLU A 115 6.50 -19.84 -2.03
N LEU A 116 5.67 -18.95 -2.58
CA LEU A 116 5.61 -18.66 -4.01
C LEU A 116 6.68 -17.65 -4.40
N LYS A 117 7.24 -17.82 -5.60
CA LYS A 117 8.42 -17.10 -6.07
C LYS A 117 8.33 -15.57 -6.01
N ASN A 118 7.17 -15.00 -6.33
CA ASN A 118 7.02 -13.55 -6.53
C ASN A 118 6.36 -12.84 -5.34
N ILE A 119 5.84 -13.57 -4.34
CA ILE A 119 5.24 -12.97 -3.15
C ILE A 119 6.35 -12.54 -2.19
N ILE A 120 6.54 -11.24 -1.99
CA ILE A 120 7.66 -10.69 -1.22
C ILE A 120 7.27 -10.05 0.10
N GLY A 121 5.99 -9.78 0.34
CA GLY A 121 5.58 -9.09 1.55
C GLY A 121 4.12 -8.68 1.58
N VAL A 122 3.77 -7.90 2.58
CA VAL A 122 2.44 -7.38 2.82
C VAL A 122 2.46 -5.87 3.11
N LYS A 123 1.46 -5.16 2.59
CA LYS A 123 0.96 -3.91 3.15
C LYS A 123 -0.21 -4.27 4.06
N ASP A 124 0.02 -4.24 5.36
CA ASP A 124 -1.01 -4.51 6.37
C ASP A 124 -1.72 -3.21 6.78
N ALA A 125 -3.03 -3.18 6.61
CA ALA A 125 -3.90 -2.07 7.02
C ALA A 125 -5.02 -2.57 7.95
N THR A 126 -4.74 -3.59 8.76
CA THR A 126 -5.66 -4.07 9.79
C THR A 126 -5.68 -3.19 11.02
N GLY A 127 -4.56 -2.51 11.32
CA GLY A 127 -4.35 -1.78 12.57
C GLY A 127 -3.92 -2.68 13.74
N ASP A 128 -3.91 -3.99 13.58
CA ASP A 128 -3.48 -4.93 14.64
C ASP A 128 -1.96 -5.14 14.61
N LEU A 129 -1.27 -4.46 15.51
CA LEU A 129 0.18 -4.53 15.64
C LEU A 129 0.71 -5.93 16.05
N ASN A 130 -0.12 -6.78 16.67
CA ASN A 130 0.32 -8.15 17.03
C ASN A 130 0.58 -9.00 15.78
N ARG A 131 -0.02 -8.64 14.65
CA ARG A 131 0.23 -9.32 13.36
C ARG A 131 1.67 -9.16 12.90
N VAL A 132 2.32 -8.04 13.22
CA VAL A 132 3.74 -7.82 12.90
C VAL A 132 4.61 -8.87 13.56
N ASP A 133 4.40 -9.10 14.87
CA ASP A 133 5.16 -10.08 15.64
C ASP A 133 4.88 -11.52 15.16
N GLN A 134 3.60 -11.85 14.90
CA GLN A 134 3.19 -13.15 14.38
C GLN A 134 3.81 -13.43 13.00
N THR A 135 3.78 -12.43 12.13
CA THR A 135 4.35 -12.50 10.77
C THR A 135 5.86 -12.67 10.83
N LEU A 136 6.55 -11.86 11.64
CA LEU A 136 7.99 -11.96 11.84
C LEU A 136 8.41 -13.33 12.40
N LYS A 137 7.67 -13.84 13.36
CA LYS A 137 7.93 -15.18 13.96
C LYS A 137 7.75 -16.30 12.93
N LYS A 138 6.78 -16.18 12.02
CA LYS A 138 6.41 -17.25 11.10
C LYS A 138 7.20 -17.22 9.79
N MET A 139 7.50 -16.06 9.26
CA MET A 139 8.12 -15.87 7.93
C MET A 139 9.52 -15.24 7.99
N GLY A 140 9.96 -14.74 9.17
CA GLY A 140 11.26 -14.11 9.30
C GLY A 140 11.31 -12.69 8.71
N LYS A 141 12.53 -12.15 8.62
CA LYS A 141 12.78 -10.77 8.17
C LYS A 141 12.77 -10.61 6.65
N ASP A 142 12.81 -11.71 5.91
CA ASP A 142 12.81 -11.68 4.44
C ASP A 142 11.42 -11.38 3.88
N PHE A 143 10.36 -11.60 4.66
CA PHE A 143 9.01 -11.17 4.31
C PHE A 143 8.83 -9.70 4.67
N ILE A 144 8.69 -8.86 3.66
CA ILE A 144 8.57 -7.41 3.81
C ILE A 144 7.24 -7.05 4.46
N GLN A 145 7.28 -6.35 5.59
CA GLN A 145 6.10 -5.84 6.27
C GLN A 145 6.03 -4.32 6.17
N LEU A 146 5.01 -3.81 5.48
CA LEU A 146 4.70 -2.38 5.36
C LEU A 146 3.35 -2.11 6.02
N THR A 147 3.24 -1.02 6.79
CA THR A 147 1.92 -0.58 7.24
C THR A 147 1.18 0.21 6.18
N GLY A 148 -0.15 0.05 6.15
CA GLY A 148 -1.07 0.91 5.39
C GLY A 148 -1.64 2.06 6.21
N ASN A 149 -1.29 2.13 7.51
CA ASN A 149 -1.81 3.10 8.47
C ASN A 149 -0.69 4.02 8.95
N ASP A 150 -0.77 5.28 8.57
CA ASP A 150 0.26 6.28 8.90
C ASP A 150 0.39 6.50 10.41
N ASP A 151 -0.72 6.52 11.12
CA ASP A 151 -0.81 6.83 12.56
C ASP A 151 -0.14 5.80 13.48
N ASN A 152 -0.01 4.55 13.04
CA ASN A 152 0.64 3.49 13.83
C ASN A 152 2.05 3.12 13.33
N ALA A 153 2.58 3.82 12.34
CA ALA A 153 3.81 3.44 11.63
C ALA A 153 5.04 3.39 12.55
N LEU A 154 5.11 4.24 13.60
CA LEU A 154 6.21 4.22 14.56
C LEU A 154 6.29 2.88 15.28
N GLU A 155 5.19 2.45 15.89
CA GLU A 155 5.14 1.20 16.64
C GLU A 155 5.22 -0.03 15.71
N PHE A 156 4.60 0.05 14.53
CA PHE A 156 4.70 -1.00 13.50
C PHE A 156 6.17 -1.28 13.12
N ASN A 157 6.95 -0.23 12.87
CA ASN A 157 8.37 -0.37 12.52
C ASN A 157 9.21 -0.88 13.69
N ARG A 158 8.92 -0.44 14.92
CA ARG A 158 9.61 -0.92 16.14
C ARG A 158 9.41 -2.42 16.38
N ARG A 159 8.28 -2.98 15.94
CA ARG A 159 8.00 -4.42 16.02
C ARG A 159 8.59 -5.25 14.88
N GLY A 160 9.23 -4.63 13.90
CA GLY A 160 9.88 -5.34 12.79
C GLY A 160 9.31 -5.02 11.41
N GLY A 161 8.39 -4.06 11.31
CA GLY A 161 8.04 -3.44 10.04
C GLY A 161 9.20 -2.66 9.45
N VAL A 162 9.15 -2.42 8.14
CA VAL A 162 10.24 -1.76 7.41
C VAL A 162 9.81 -0.47 6.70
N GLY A 163 8.58 -0.01 6.96
CA GLY A 163 8.08 1.22 6.35
C GLY A 163 6.56 1.28 6.23
N ALA A 164 6.09 2.26 5.47
CA ALA A 164 4.68 2.50 5.21
C ALA A 164 4.42 2.80 3.73
N ILE A 165 3.23 2.42 3.26
CA ILE A 165 2.66 3.00 2.03
C ILE A 165 1.63 4.04 2.50
N SER A 166 2.08 5.28 2.57
CA SER A 166 1.50 6.39 3.30
C SER A 166 0.51 7.21 2.46
N VAL A 167 -0.56 7.69 3.07
CA VAL A 167 -1.44 8.73 2.50
C VAL A 167 -0.81 10.11 2.72
N THR A 168 -0.31 10.39 3.91
CA THR A 168 0.28 11.69 4.28
C THR A 168 1.50 12.02 3.43
N ALA A 169 2.23 11.03 2.92
CA ALA A 169 3.38 11.25 2.05
C ALA A 169 3.03 11.95 0.71
N ASN A 170 1.75 11.99 0.31
CA ASN A 170 1.33 12.76 -0.87
C ASN A 170 1.46 14.27 -0.66
N ILE A 171 1.42 14.76 0.58
CA ILE A 171 1.49 16.19 0.92
C ILE A 171 2.72 16.56 1.74
N ALA A 172 3.34 15.60 2.42
CA ALA A 172 4.53 15.82 3.26
C ALA A 172 5.61 14.74 3.01
N PRO A 173 6.04 14.49 1.73
CA PRO A 173 6.90 13.37 1.39
C PRO A 173 8.26 13.41 2.10
N LYS A 174 8.84 14.59 2.28
CA LYS A 174 10.14 14.75 2.94
C LYS A 174 10.07 14.34 4.41
N LEU A 175 9.07 14.86 5.15
CA LEU A 175 8.90 14.54 6.57
C LEU A 175 8.60 13.04 6.76
N CYS A 176 7.72 12.47 5.93
CA CYS A 176 7.42 11.04 5.98
C CYS A 176 8.65 10.18 5.66
N SER A 177 9.46 10.57 4.66
CA SER A 177 10.69 9.86 4.33
C SER A 177 11.74 9.94 5.47
N GLU A 178 11.91 11.12 6.08
CA GLU A 178 12.81 11.27 7.22
C GLU A 178 12.33 10.46 8.43
N PHE A 179 11.04 10.49 8.72
CA PHE A 179 10.43 9.67 9.76
C PHE A 179 10.72 8.18 9.55
N GLN A 180 10.47 7.65 8.36
CA GLN A 180 10.70 6.24 8.05
C GLN A 180 12.18 5.85 8.20
N LYS A 181 13.13 6.71 7.79
CA LYS A 181 14.57 6.46 7.93
C LYS A 181 15.01 6.29 9.39
N PHE A 182 14.37 7.00 10.33
CA PHE A 182 14.72 6.92 11.74
C PHE A 182 13.91 5.84 12.47
N SER A 183 12.64 5.64 12.13
CA SER A 183 11.74 4.72 12.83
C SER A 183 12.12 3.24 12.74
N ILE A 184 12.86 2.85 11.70
CA ILE A 184 13.35 1.46 11.50
C ILE A 184 14.69 1.19 12.20
N LYS A 185 15.30 2.19 12.83
CA LYS A 185 16.59 2.05 13.52
C LYS A 185 16.39 1.89 15.02
N SER A 186 17.28 1.12 15.66
CA SER A 186 17.21 0.80 17.08
C SER A 186 18.10 1.66 17.97
N ASP A 187 18.96 2.54 17.41
CA ASP A 187 19.79 3.42 18.23
C ASP A 187 18.97 4.55 18.87
N GLU A 188 19.36 4.97 20.08
CA GLU A 188 18.63 5.94 20.90
C GLU A 188 18.40 7.29 20.18
N LYS A 189 19.39 7.78 19.44
CA LYS A 189 19.28 9.04 18.69
C LYS A 189 18.21 8.94 17.62
N SER A 190 18.17 7.85 16.87
CA SER A 190 17.16 7.59 15.84
C SER A 190 15.77 7.42 16.43
N GLN A 191 15.65 6.72 17.56
CA GLN A 191 14.38 6.56 18.25
C GLN A 191 13.81 7.91 18.71
N LEU A 192 14.63 8.75 19.37
CA LEU A 192 14.21 10.08 19.78
C LEU A 192 13.81 10.97 18.59
N GLN A 193 14.54 10.88 17.48
CA GLN A 193 14.23 11.66 16.28
C GLN A 193 12.93 11.17 15.62
N SER A 194 12.69 9.86 15.56
CA SER A 194 11.44 9.31 15.01
C SER A 194 10.22 9.72 15.85
N GLU A 195 10.34 9.73 17.17
CA GLU A 195 9.27 10.20 18.07
C GLU A 195 8.92 11.68 17.88
N LYS A 196 9.94 12.53 17.66
CA LYS A 196 9.72 13.96 17.37
C LYS A 196 8.99 14.14 16.04
N LEU A 197 9.41 13.41 15.02
CA LEU A 197 8.78 13.48 13.70
C LEU A 197 7.36 12.90 13.72
N ASP A 198 7.15 11.81 14.45
CA ASP A 198 5.82 11.22 14.64
C ASP A 198 4.86 12.23 15.26
N LYS A 199 5.25 12.89 16.35
CA LYS A 199 4.43 13.95 16.98
C LYS A 199 4.04 15.08 16.03
N VAL A 200 4.93 15.46 15.12
CA VAL A 200 4.66 16.49 14.09
C VAL A 200 3.70 15.96 13.02
N LEU A 201 3.83 14.68 12.66
CA LEU A 201 3.05 14.05 11.59
C LEU A 201 1.64 13.62 12.04
N GLN A 202 1.44 13.26 13.31
CA GLN A 202 0.15 12.75 13.83
C GLN A 202 -1.07 13.65 13.49
N PRO A 203 -1.02 14.99 13.64
CA PRO A 203 -2.14 15.84 13.23
C PRO A 203 -2.44 15.75 11.73
N LEU A 204 -1.40 15.61 10.89
CA LEU A 204 -1.58 15.42 9.44
C LEU A 204 -2.19 14.05 9.13
N HIS A 205 -1.70 13.00 9.78
CA HIS A 205 -2.26 11.66 9.63
C HIS A 205 -3.75 11.64 9.95
N TYR A 206 -4.13 12.20 11.08
CA TYR A 206 -5.54 12.33 11.45
C TYR A 206 -6.36 13.12 10.41
N SER A 207 -5.84 14.26 9.94
CA SER A 207 -6.55 15.13 8.99
C SER A 207 -6.81 14.46 7.64
N MET A 208 -5.96 13.50 7.22
CA MET A 208 -6.16 12.76 5.97
C MET A 208 -7.31 11.74 6.02
N PHE A 209 -7.88 11.49 7.20
CA PHE A 209 -8.92 10.49 7.42
C PHE A 209 -10.16 11.03 8.17
N VAL A 210 -10.33 12.36 8.24
CA VAL A 210 -11.55 12.98 8.80
C VAL A 210 -12.80 12.63 7.99
N GLU A 211 -12.61 12.33 6.71
CA GLU A 211 -13.60 11.74 5.81
C GLU A 211 -12.94 10.61 5.01
N SER A 212 -13.69 9.97 4.12
CA SER A 212 -13.16 8.89 3.28
C SER A 212 -11.98 9.37 2.42
N ASN A 213 -10.82 8.72 2.60
CA ASN A 213 -9.69 8.87 1.69
C ASN A 213 -10.10 8.41 0.26
N PRO A 214 -9.84 9.22 -0.83
CA PRO A 214 -8.84 10.28 -0.92
C PRO A 214 -9.36 11.72 -0.81
N SER A 215 -10.62 12.00 -0.50
CA SER A 215 -11.13 13.38 -0.53
C SER A 215 -10.32 14.36 0.35
N PRO A 216 -9.97 14.03 1.63
CA PRO A 216 -9.17 14.94 2.45
C PRO A 216 -7.75 15.17 1.91
N VAL A 217 -7.05 14.15 1.43
CA VAL A 217 -5.68 14.33 0.91
C VAL A 217 -5.67 15.11 -0.40
N LYS A 218 -6.69 14.97 -1.25
CA LYS A 218 -6.81 15.80 -2.46
C LYS A 218 -7.09 17.26 -2.12
N TYR A 219 -7.92 17.52 -1.12
CA TYR A 219 -8.13 18.88 -0.62
C TYR A 219 -6.83 19.48 -0.05
N ALA A 220 -6.08 18.71 0.73
CA ALA A 220 -4.78 19.15 1.25
C ALA A 220 -3.77 19.42 0.12
N ALA A 221 -3.73 18.58 -0.90
CA ALA A 221 -2.91 18.79 -2.09
C ALA A 221 -3.29 20.05 -2.87
N LYS A 222 -4.59 20.35 -2.96
CA LYS A 222 -5.08 21.62 -3.53
C LYS A 222 -4.59 22.85 -2.75
N LEU A 223 -4.64 22.79 -1.41
CA LEU A 223 -4.11 23.90 -0.58
C LEU A 223 -2.61 24.15 -0.82
N LEU A 224 -1.88 23.12 -1.23
CA LEU A 224 -0.48 23.19 -1.63
C LEU A 224 -0.26 23.53 -3.12
N ASN A 225 -1.33 23.78 -3.88
CA ASN A 225 -1.31 24.04 -5.33
C ASN A 225 -0.69 22.88 -6.16
N LEU A 226 -0.85 21.64 -5.70
CA LEU A 226 -0.34 20.46 -6.39
C LEU A 226 -1.35 19.89 -7.40
N CYS A 227 -2.64 19.99 -7.11
CA CYS A 227 -3.73 19.55 -7.98
C CYS A 227 -5.07 20.16 -7.54
N ASP A 228 -6.14 19.96 -8.32
CA ASP A 228 -7.50 20.24 -7.91
C ASP A 228 -8.03 19.18 -6.92
N ASP A 229 -9.06 19.56 -6.14
CA ASP A 229 -9.73 18.68 -5.18
C ASP A 229 -10.88 17.85 -5.80
N ASN A 230 -10.95 17.79 -7.12
CA ASN A 230 -11.97 17.01 -7.81
C ASN A 230 -11.77 15.51 -7.58
N VAL A 231 -12.82 14.82 -7.22
CA VAL A 231 -12.90 13.36 -7.13
C VAL A 231 -14.04 12.86 -8.02
N ARG A 232 -13.97 11.60 -8.43
CA ARG A 232 -15.04 10.98 -9.21
C ARG A 232 -16.08 10.35 -8.30
N LEU A 233 -17.35 10.44 -8.70
CA LEU A 233 -18.42 9.71 -8.00
C LEU A 233 -18.09 8.21 -7.91
N PRO A 234 -18.45 7.54 -6.80
CA PRO A 234 -19.36 7.99 -5.72
C PRO A 234 -18.73 8.89 -4.65
N LEU A 235 -17.43 9.17 -4.73
CA LEU A 235 -16.79 10.10 -3.80
C LEU A 235 -17.15 11.55 -4.16
N VAL A 236 -17.16 12.40 -3.15
CA VAL A 236 -17.41 13.84 -3.26
C VAL A 236 -16.25 14.61 -2.63
N LYS A 237 -16.16 15.91 -2.93
CA LYS A 237 -15.20 16.80 -2.24
C LYS A 237 -15.43 16.75 -0.73
N VAL A 238 -14.36 17.00 0.02
CA VAL A 238 -14.44 17.13 1.47
C VAL A 238 -15.40 18.28 1.85
N THR A 239 -16.23 18.07 2.88
CA THR A 239 -17.25 19.01 3.33
C THR A 239 -16.75 20.00 4.38
#